data_2c163c1ab3726204bd25873e5ed23dd1
#
_entry.id   2c163c1ab3726204bd25873e5ed23dd1
#
_cell.length_a   1.000
_cell.length_b   1.000
_cell.length_c   1.000
_cell.angle_alpha   90.00
_cell.angle_beta   90.00
_cell.angle_gamma   90.00
#
_symmetry.space_group_name_H-M   'P 1'
#
loop_
_entity.id
_entity.type
_entity.pdbx_description
1 polymer ?
#
loop_
_entity_poly.entity_id
_entity_poly.type
_entity_poly.pdbx_seq_one_letter_code
_entity_poly.pdbx_strand_id
1 'polypeptide(L)'
;MKNAILLLSTLTISVPTLAAQEQAHQSYFYLGTGNVGFDTPYFGSDRDNEWSTPHITVGWGYHVNQYLAFEGVLRYSQNELKNDALKTDLDLHYYQAGMSAVVTSDDLGDTPLSLFGRVTALGTQAEMYVPNEQKVTDDSGALFNIGAGVHWDMSKDIWLRAEYIYNVADMGFEDFYDSYEGVQISLGKRF
;
A
#
# COMPACT_ATOMS: atom_id res chain seq x y z
N MET A 1 -0.27 -1.21 -32.14
CA MET A 1 -1.42 -0.49 -31.59
C MET A 1 -2.48 -1.53 -31.22
N LYS A 2 -2.57 -1.93 -29.95
CA LYS A 2 -3.59 -2.88 -29.46
C LYS A 2 -4.57 -2.09 -28.62
N ASN A 3 -5.82 -2.03 -29.06
CA ASN A 3 -6.91 -1.35 -28.38
C ASN A 3 -7.30 -2.16 -27.13
N ALA A 4 -6.96 -1.65 -25.95
CA ALA A 4 -7.50 -2.12 -24.70
C ALA A 4 -8.91 -1.53 -24.53
N ILE A 5 -9.92 -2.35 -24.65
CA ILE A 5 -11.31 -2.00 -24.34
C ILE A 5 -11.46 -2.09 -22.82
N LEU A 6 -11.56 -0.93 -22.19
CA LEU A 6 -11.86 -0.81 -20.77
C LEU A 6 -13.35 -1.10 -20.57
N LEU A 7 -13.68 -2.30 -20.11
CA LEU A 7 -15.03 -2.65 -19.66
C LEU A 7 -15.23 -2.07 -18.25
N LEU A 8 -15.78 -0.86 -18.18
CA LEU A 8 -16.27 -0.28 -16.94
C LEU A 8 -17.61 -0.94 -16.61
N SER A 9 -17.58 -2.02 -15.83
CA SER A 9 -18.78 -2.61 -15.24
C SER A 9 -19.27 -1.65 -14.15
N THR A 10 -20.41 -1.00 -14.38
CA THR A 10 -21.13 -0.22 -13.38
C THR A 10 -21.63 -1.15 -12.28
N LEU A 11 -20.93 -1.15 -11.14
CA LEU A 11 -21.40 -1.76 -9.90
C LEU A 11 -22.54 -0.87 -9.36
N THR A 12 -23.78 -1.28 -9.53
CA THR A 12 -24.92 -0.68 -8.85
C THR A 12 -24.91 -1.15 -7.39
N ILE A 13 -24.36 -0.34 -6.50
CA ILE A 13 -24.40 -0.56 -5.06
C ILE A 13 -25.83 -0.17 -4.62
N SER A 14 -26.69 -1.16 -4.36
CA SER A 14 -27.95 -0.93 -3.66
C SER A 14 -27.65 -0.68 -2.18
N VAL A 15 -27.80 0.56 -1.73
CA VAL A 15 -27.59 0.96 -0.34
C VAL A 15 -28.74 0.45 0.52
N PRO A 16 -28.53 -0.53 1.45
CA PRO A 16 -29.54 -0.84 2.46
C PRO A 16 -29.53 0.27 3.50
N THR A 17 -30.64 0.98 3.54
CA THR A 17 -30.92 2.03 4.53
C THR A 17 -31.39 1.37 5.82
N LEU A 18 -30.74 1.67 6.94
CA LEU A 18 -31.26 1.71 8.34
C LEU A 18 -30.47 1.00 9.47
N ALA A 19 -29.49 0.11 9.20
CA ALA A 19 -28.66 -0.42 10.29
C ALA A 19 -27.24 0.21 10.34
N ALA A 20 -26.94 1.11 9.40
CA ALA A 20 -25.61 1.59 9.08
C ALA A 20 -25.14 2.84 9.86
N GLN A 21 -25.91 3.29 10.84
CA GLN A 21 -25.68 4.61 11.45
C GLN A 21 -24.67 4.62 12.61
N GLU A 22 -24.29 3.46 13.15
CA GLU A 22 -23.38 3.41 14.31
C GLU A 22 -21.88 3.45 13.95
N GLN A 23 -21.49 3.10 12.73
CA GLN A 23 -20.08 3.19 12.28
C GLN A 23 -19.76 4.46 11.48
N ALA A 24 -20.76 5.26 11.14
CA ALA A 24 -20.55 6.54 10.47
C ALA A 24 -19.84 7.51 11.42
N HIS A 25 -18.77 8.13 10.93
CA HIS A 25 -18.00 9.17 11.62
C HIS A 25 -16.99 8.71 12.69
N GLN A 26 -16.47 7.49 12.60
CA GLN A 26 -15.39 7.04 13.45
C GLN A 26 -14.02 7.28 12.82
N SER A 27 -13.12 7.87 13.60
CA SER A 27 -11.70 7.92 13.27
C SER A 27 -11.00 6.67 13.76
N TYR A 28 -9.91 6.31 13.09
CA TYR A 28 -9.05 5.21 13.52
C TYR A 28 -7.59 5.49 13.16
N PHE A 29 -6.72 4.81 13.85
CA PHE A 29 -5.29 4.79 13.60
C PHE A 29 -4.85 3.35 13.37
N TYR A 30 -3.82 3.13 12.54
CA TYR A 30 -3.25 1.80 12.35
C TYR A 30 -1.75 1.82 12.16
N LEU A 31 -1.13 0.71 12.51
CA LEU A 31 0.23 0.35 12.19
C LEU A 31 0.22 -0.88 11.30
N GLY A 32 1.04 -0.87 10.27
CA GLY A 32 1.19 -1.97 9.33
C GLY A 32 2.65 -2.30 9.09
N THR A 33 2.89 -3.54 8.74
CA THR A 33 4.19 -4.03 8.27
C THR A 33 3.98 -5.08 7.20
N GLY A 34 4.98 -5.30 6.38
CA GLY A 34 4.93 -6.27 5.31
C GLY A 34 6.20 -6.26 4.48
N ASN A 35 6.14 -6.93 3.36
CA ASN A 35 7.21 -6.95 2.38
C ASN A 35 6.69 -6.51 1.02
N VAL A 36 7.51 -5.77 0.31
CA VAL A 36 7.27 -5.34 -1.05
C VAL A 36 8.41 -5.77 -1.96
N GLY A 37 8.10 -6.09 -3.18
CA GLY A 37 9.04 -6.27 -4.28
C GLY A 37 9.14 -4.98 -5.07
N PHE A 38 10.35 -4.61 -5.42
CA PHE A 38 10.63 -3.54 -6.37
C PHE A 38 11.38 -4.15 -7.54
N ASP A 39 10.91 -3.91 -8.74
CA ASP A 39 11.66 -4.18 -9.95
C ASP A 39 12.27 -2.87 -10.44
N THR A 40 13.60 -2.86 -10.69
CA THR A 40 14.29 -1.65 -11.15
C THR A 40 15.20 -1.98 -12.32
N PRO A 41 15.19 -1.17 -13.39
CA PRO A 41 15.96 -1.44 -14.61
C PRO A 41 17.49 -1.37 -14.41
N TYR A 42 17.96 -0.72 -13.34
CA TYR A 42 19.39 -0.52 -13.08
C TYR A 42 20.16 -1.77 -12.70
N PHE A 43 19.50 -2.82 -12.35
CA PHE A 43 20.15 -3.91 -11.65
C PHE A 43 19.94 -5.29 -12.29
N GLY A 44 19.93 -5.40 -13.61
CA GLY A 44 19.99 -6.67 -14.34
C GLY A 44 18.94 -7.73 -13.97
N SER A 45 18.60 -8.57 -14.90
CA SER A 45 17.51 -9.56 -14.82
C SER A 45 17.73 -10.78 -13.92
N ASP A 46 18.82 -10.85 -13.17
CA ASP A 46 19.16 -12.04 -12.34
C ASP A 46 18.78 -11.83 -10.87
N ARG A 47 17.49 -11.55 -10.59
CA ARG A 47 17.12 -11.21 -9.23
C ARG A 47 16.12 -12.12 -8.56
N ASP A 48 16.66 -12.74 -7.54
CA ASP A 48 15.96 -13.35 -6.42
C ASP A 48 15.38 -12.31 -5.41
N ASN A 49 15.12 -11.06 -5.83
CA ASN A 49 14.68 -9.98 -4.95
C ASN A 49 13.17 -9.76 -4.93
N GLU A 50 12.41 -10.69 -5.46
CA GLU A 50 10.97 -10.68 -5.31
C GLU A 50 10.63 -10.71 -3.81
N TRP A 51 9.92 -9.66 -3.31
CA TRP A 51 9.36 -9.60 -1.96
C TRP A 51 10.35 -9.44 -0.79
N SER A 52 11.53 -8.85 -1.01
CA SER A 52 12.58 -8.78 0.00
C SER A 52 12.64 -7.48 0.80
N THR A 53 11.89 -6.45 0.40
CA THR A 53 11.96 -5.14 1.05
C THR A 53 10.93 -5.01 2.16
N PRO A 54 11.33 -5.06 3.43
CA PRO A 54 10.42 -4.83 4.54
C PRO A 54 9.96 -3.37 4.58
N HIS A 55 8.71 -3.15 5.00
CA HIS A 55 8.19 -1.81 5.20
C HIS A 55 7.40 -1.68 6.50
N ILE A 56 7.33 -0.45 6.98
CA ILE A 56 6.48 -0.04 8.10
C ILE A 56 5.52 1.02 7.57
N THR A 57 4.25 0.88 7.90
CA THR A 57 3.19 1.82 7.54
C THR A 57 2.50 2.35 8.78
N VAL A 58 2.27 3.65 8.80
CA VAL A 58 1.44 4.34 9.78
C VAL A 58 0.30 4.99 9.03
N GLY A 59 -0.93 4.81 9.51
CA GLY A 59 -2.07 5.45 8.88
C GLY A 59 -3.10 5.94 9.88
N TRP A 60 -3.81 6.97 9.46
CA TRP A 60 -4.96 7.51 10.16
C TRP A 60 -6.12 7.59 9.18
N GLY A 61 -7.30 7.11 9.58
CA GLY A 61 -8.47 7.04 8.74
C GLY A 61 -9.73 7.58 9.39
N TYR A 62 -10.68 7.87 8.52
CA TYR A 62 -12.00 8.35 8.89
C TYR A 62 -13.08 7.64 8.05
N HIS A 63 -14.00 6.97 8.73
CA HIS A 63 -15.15 6.35 8.10
C HIS A 63 -16.21 7.39 7.73
N VAL A 64 -16.49 7.53 6.44
CA VAL A 64 -17.60 8.35 5.93
C VAL A 64 -18.94 7.65 6.14
N ASN A 65 -18.90 6.33 5.99
CA ASN A 65 -20.02 5.42 6.28
C ASN A 65 -19.44 4.02 6.55
N GLN A 66 -20.31 3.02 6.78
CA GLN A 66 -19.89 1.65 7.06
C GLN A 66 -19.04 1.00 5.95
N TYR A 67 -19.14 1.49 4.71
CA TYR A 67 -18.45 0.89 3.55
C TYR A 67 -17.26 1.69 3.06
N LEU A 68 -17.22 3.00 3.33
CA LEU A 68 -16.22 3.90 2.76
C LEU A 68 -15.44 4.62 3.85
N ALA A 69 -14.13 4.54 3.77
CA ALA A 69 -13.21 5.33 4.58
C ALA A 69 -12.17 6.04 3.71
N PHE A 70 -11.64 7.15 4.20
CA PHE A 70 -10.45 7.79 3.68
C PHE A 70 -9.33 7.68 4.69
N GLU A 71 -8.11 7.43 4.21
CA GLU A 71 -6.93 7.26 5.04
C GLU A 71 -5.79 8.18 4.58
N GLY A 72 -5.08 8.77 5.55
CA GLY A 72 -3.75 9.31 5.34
C GLY A 72 -2.74 8.20 5.63
N VAL A 73 -1.71 8.07 4.82
CA VAL A 73 -0.73 6.98 4.88
C VAL A 73 0.68 7.55 4.86
N LEU A 74 1.52 7.07 5.78
CA LEU A 74 2.96 7.23 5.76
C LEU A 74 3.58 5.85 5.74
N ARG A 75 4.54 5.62 4.83
CA ARG A 75 5.25 4.35 4.71
C ARG A 75 6.74 4.59 4.57
N TYR A 76 7.52 3.75 5.21
CA TYR A 76 8.96 3.69 5.07
C TYR A 76 9.38 2.28 4.72
N SER A 77 10.27 2.15 3.75
CA SER A 77 10.89 0.89 3.36
C SER A 77 12.39 1.08 3.20
N GLN A 78 13.15 0.03 3.51
CA GLN A 78 14.59 -0.01 3.31
C GLN A 78 14.98 -1.34 2.70
N ASN A 79 15.85 -1.29 1.69
CA ASN A 79 16.42 -2.47 1.05
C ASN A 79 17.93 -2.32 0.89
N GLU A 80 18.66 -3.40 1.15
CA GLU A 80 20.09 -3.52 0.83
C GLU A 80 20.23 -4.18 -0.53
N LEU A 81 20.83 -3.47 -1.47
CA LEU A 81 21.13 -3.95 -2.81
C LEU A 81 22.60 -4.38 -2.86
N LYS A 82 22.85 -5.66 -3.07
CA LYS A 82 24.20 -6.18 -3.30
C LYS A 82 24.58 -5.94 -4.76
N ASN A 83 25.59 -5.14 -4.98
CA ASN A 83 26.13 -4.90 -6.30
C ASN A 83 27.49 -5.63 -6.47
N ASP A 84 27.45 -6.84 -7.04
CA ASP A 84 28.64 -7.64 -7.27
C ASP A 84 29.66 -6.99 -8.22
N ALA A 85 29.20 -6.16 -9.13
CA ALA A 85 30.05 -5.44 -10.08
C ALA A 85 30.86 -4.31 -9.40
N LEU A 86 30.26 -3.61 -8.45
CA LEU A 86 30.90 -2.55 -7.68
C LEU A 86 31.56 -3.07 -6.39
N LYS A 87 31.31 -4.32 -6.00
CA LYS A 87 31.74 -4.92 -4.71
C LYS A 87 31.35 -4.07 -3.50
N THR A 88 30.21 -3.42 -3.60
CA THR A 88 29.72 -2.48 -2.61
C THR A 88 28.22 -2.74 -2.43
N ASP A 89 27.80 -2.83 -1.19
CA ASP A 89 26.38 -2.87 -0.86
C ASP A 89 25.81 -1.44 -0.99
N LEU A 90 24.58 -1.32 -1.48
CA LEU A 90 23.88 -0.05 -1.61
C LEU A 90 22.62 -0.11 -0.74
N ASP A 91 22.41 0.91 0.08
CA ASP A 91 21.19 1.06 0.88
C ASP A 91 20.20 1.94 0.13
N LEU A 92 19.02 1.42 -0.10
CA LEU A 92 17.92 2.11 -0.76
C LEU A 92 16.79 2.36 0.23
N HIS A 93 16.47 3.64 0.45
CA HIS A 93 15.43 4.09 1.36
C HIS A 93 14.27 4.70 0.59
N TYR A 94 13.04 4.31 0.94
CA TYR A 94 11.82 4.87 0.38
C TYR A 94 10.99 5.52 1.46
N TYR A 95 10.69 6.80 1.27
CA TYR A 95 9.79 7.59 2.11
C TYR A 95 8.52 7.87 1.30
N GLN A 96 7.39 7.43 1.78
CA GLN A 96 6.12 7.55 1.07
C GLN A 96 5.09 8.22 1.96
N ALA A 97 4.34 9.16 1.37
CA ALA A 97 3.25 9.85 2.04
C ALA A 97 2.09 10.03 1.06
N GLY A 98 0.86 9.82 1.50
CA GLY A 98 -0.28 9.97 0.61
C GLY A 98 -1.63 9.70 1.23
N MET A 99 -2.59 9.41 0.37
CA MET A 99 -3.98 9.20 0.74
C MET A 99 -4.55 7.96 0.08
N SER A 100 -5.48 7.31 0.77
CA SER A 100 -6.22 6.14 0.26
C SER A 100 -7.73 6.35 0.40
N ALA A 101 -8.46 5.76 -0.53
CA ALA A 101 -9.88 5.46 -0.36
C ALA A 101 -10.03 3.94 -0.15
N VAL A 102 -10.76 3.54 0.88
CA VAL A 102 -10.98 2.14 1.25
C VAL A 102 -12.46 1.84 1.19
N VAL A 103 -12.80 0.77 0.49
CA VAL A 103 -14.18 0.25 0.43
C VAL A 103 -14.19 -1.13 1.07
N THR A 104 -15.11 -1.35 2.02
CA THR A 104 -15.25 -2.60 2.77
C THR A 104 -16.62 -3.22 2.48
N SER A 105 -16.69 -4.53 2.31
CA SER A 105 -17.96 -5.27 2.16
C SER A 105 -18.69 -5.40 3.49
N ASP A 106 -19.92 -5.91 3.46
CA ASP A 106 -20.56 -6.49 4.64
C ASP A 106 -19.75 -7.70 5.14
N ASP A 107 -20.04 -8.10 6.38
CA ASP A 107 -19.45 -9.28 6.99
C ASP A 107 -19.75 -10.54 6.18
N LEU A 108 -18.79 -11.44 6.12
CA LEU A 108 -18.90 -12.71 5.40
C LEU A 108 -19.72 -13.72 6.23
N GLY A 109 -21.02 -13.71 6.03
CA GLY A 109 -21.96 -14.53 6.81
C GLY A 109 -22.02 -14.10 8.27
N ASP A 110 -21.94 -15.07 9.19
CA ASP A 110 -21.95 -14.82 10.63
C ASP A 110 -20.54 -14.63 11.24
N THR A 111 -19.56 -14.27 10.41
CA THR A 111 -18.18 -14.08 10.87
C THR A 111 -17.83 -12.60 10.96
N PRO A 112 -16.91 -12.17 11.84
CA PRO A 112 -16.44 -10.79 11.92
C PRO A 112 -15.37 -10.49 10.82
N LEU A 113 -15.49 -11.10 9.66
CA LEU A 113 -14.61 -10.96 8.52
C LEU A 113 -15.33 -10.24 7.38
N SER A 114 -14.66 -9.29 6.75
CA SER A 114 -15.13 -8.63 5.54
C SER A 114 -14.01 -8.55 4.49
N LEU A 115 -14.38 -8.34 3.26
CA LEU A 115 -13.43 -8.06 2.18
C LEU A 115 -13.27 -6.55 2.05
N PHE A 116 -12.09 -6.10 1.66
CA PHE A 116 -11.90 -4.70 1.34
C PHE A 116 -11.07 -4.52 0.08
N GLY A 117 -11.29 -3.38 -0.56
CA GLY A 117 -10.47 -2.86 -1.64
C GLY A 117 -9.95 -1.47 -1.28
N ARG A 118 -8.77 -1.13 -1.77
CA ARG A 118 -8.12 0.16 -1.54
C ARG A 118 -7.57 0.73 -2.83
N VAL A 119 -7.68 2.03 -2.98
CA VAL A 119 -6.94 2.80 -4.00
C VAL A 119 -6.10 3.82 -3.25
N THR A 120 -4.81 3.90 -3.56
CA THR A 120 -3.86 4.76 -2.85
C THR A 120 -3.06 5.59 -3.85
N ALA A 121 -2.92 6.89 -3.58
CA ALA A 121 -1.98 7.77 -4.24
C ALA A 121 -0.89 8.16 -3.24
N LEU A 122 0.38 7.90 -3.58
CA LEU A 122 1.55 8.15 -2.73
C LEU A 122 2.54 9.05 -3.47
N GLY A 123 2.95 10.15 -2.82
CA GLY A 123 4.21 10.80 -3.16
C GLY A 123 5.34 9.98 -2.55
N THR A 124 6.36 9.68 -3.34
CA THR A 124 7.48 8.84 -2.92
C THR A 124 8.79 9.57 -3.19
N GLN A 125 9.70 9.51 -2.22
CA GLN A 125 11.09 9.90 -2.34
C GLN A 125 11.96 8.66 -2.13
N ALA A 126 12.79 8.33 -3.11
CA ALA A 126 13.77 7.27 -3.07
C ALA A 126 15.16 7.87 -2.88
N GLU A 127 15.95 7.33 -1.96
CA GLU A 127 17.31 7.78 -1.67
C GLU A 127 18.25 6.58 -1.65
N MET A 128 19.37 6.69 -2.37
CA MET A 128 20.40 5.65 -2.45
C MET A 128 21.65 6.11 -1.73
N TYR A 129 22.17 5.24 -0.86
CA TYR A 129 23.38 5.46 -0.08
C TYR A 129 24.41 4.37 -0.34
N VAL A 130 25.69 4.74 -0.28
CA VAL A 130 26.81 3.78 -0.19
C VAL A 130 27.21 3.59 1.28
N PRO A 131 27.90 2.48 1.65
CA PRO A 131 28.47 2.29 2.96
C PRO A 131 29.29 3.51 3.39
N ASN A 132 29.05 4.00 4.60
CA ASN A 132 29.52 5.23 5.20
C ASN A 132 28.62 6.46 4.97
N GLU A 133 27.33 6.23 4.66
CA GLU A 133 26.26 7.25 4.66
C GLU A 133 26.43 8.39 3.63
N GLN A 134 27.17 8.17 2.56
CA GLN A 134 27.20 9.12 1.45
C GLN A 134 26.00 8.87 0.52
N LYS A 135 25.09 9.86 0.45
CA LYS A 135 24.01 9.86 -0.52
C LYS A 135 24.58 9.94 -1.93
N VAL A 136 24.24 8.96 -2.76
CA VAL A 136 24.71 8.86 -4.14
C VAL A 136 23.76 9.55 -5.08
N THR A 137 22.48 9.28 -4.93
CA THR A 137 21.40 9.84 -5.76
C THR A 137 20.09 9.81 -5.02
N ASP A 138 19.15 10.60 -5.49
CA ASP A 138 17.75 10.59 -5.08
C ASP A 138 16.84 10.77 -6.28
N ASP A 139 15.64 10.24 -6.15
CA ASP A 139 14.58 10.38 -7.14
C ASP A 139 13.24 10.55 -6.42
N SER A 140 12.27 11.19 -7.07
CA SER A 140 10.96 11.41 -6.47
C SER A 140 9.86 11.36 -7.51
N GLY A 141 8.74 10.80 -7.11
CA GLY A 141 7.59 10.63 -7.99
C GLY A 141 6.31 10.33 -7.24
N ALA A 142 5.29 9.96 -7.98
CA ALA A 142 4.02 9.53 -7.45
C ALA A 142 3.71 8.10 -7.86
N LEU A 143 3.18 7.30 -6.92
CA LEU A 143 2.72 5.93 -7.14
C LEU A 143 1.22 5.86 -6.96
N PHE A 144 0.58 5.10 -7.83
CA PHE A 144 -0.84 4.78 -7.73
C PHE A 144 -1.01 3.27 -7.54
N ASN A 145 -1.46 2.90 -6.36
CA ASN A 145 -1.59 1.51 -5.97
C ASN A 145 -3.06 1.13 -5.81
N ILE A 146 -3.35 -0.11 -6.13
CA ILE A 146 -4.58 -0.78 -5.69
C ILE A 146 -4.21 -1.84 -4.67
N GLY A 147 -5.11 -2.07 -3.71
CA GLY A 147 -4.96 -3.12 -2.72
C GLY A 147 -6.28 -3.85 -2.55
N ALA A 148 -6.20 -5.12 -2.18
CA ALA A 148 -7.35 -5.91 -1.81
C ALA A 148 -6.97 -6.90 -0.72
N GLY A 149 -7.94 -7.24 0.14
CA GLY A 149 -7.65 -8.13 1.25
C GLY A 149 -8.82 -8.45 2.14
N VAL A 150 -8.48 -8.95 3.33
CA VAL A 150 -9.42 -9.32 4.36
C VAL A 150 -9.27 -8.39 5.56
N HIS A 151 -10.39 -7.94 6.06
CA HIS A 151 -10.51 -7.16 7.29
C HIS A 151 -11.19 -8.03 8.33
N TRP A 152 -10.63 -8.06 9.53
CA TRP A 152 -11.13 -8.82 10.67
C TRP A 152 -11.38 -7.89 11.85
N ASP A 153 -12.62 -7.77 12.27
CA ASP A 153 -13.01 -7.08 13.50
C ASP A 153 -12.79 -7.99 14.71
N MET A 154 -11.64 -7.84 15.37
CA MET A 154 -11.28 -8.62 16.57
C MET A 154 -12.13 -8.19 17.78
N SER A 155 -12.53 -6.93 17.83
CA SER A 155 -13.41 -6.33 18.82
C SER A 155 -14.08 -5.09 18.23
N LYS A 156 -14.91 -4.39 19.02
CA LYS A 156 -15.55 -3.13 18.60
C LYS A 156 -14.52 -2.06 18.17
N ASP A 157 -13.37 -2.04 18.84
CA ASP A 157 -12.37 -0.98 18.67
C ASP A 157 -11.12 -1.44 17.94
N ILE A 158 -10.83 -2.74 17.90
CA ILE A 158 -9.57 -3.30 17.37
C ILE A 158 -9.85 -4.18 16.16
N TRP A 159 -9.11 -3.96 15.11
CA TRP A 159 -9.21 -4.72 13.88
C TRP A 159 -7.84 -5.10 13.31
N LEU A 160 -7.81 -6.14 12.51
CA LEU A 160 -6.65 -6.60 11.73
C LEU A 160 -7.01 -6.59 10.24
N ARG A 161 -6.06 -6.20 9.40
CA ARG A 161 -6.14 -6.30 7.93
C ARG A 161 -4.96 -7.07 7.38
N ALA A 162 -5.22 -7.95 6.41
CA ALA A 162 -4.20 -8.53 5.53
C ALA A 162 -4.51 -8.09 4.11
N GLU A 163 -3.52 -7.53 3.42
CA GLU A 163 -3.67 -6.85 2.13
C GLU A 163 -2.59 -7.30 1.16
N TYR A 164 -2.97 -7.51 -0.10
CA TYR A 164 -2.07 -7.53 -1.24
C TYR A 164 -2.14 -6.17 -1.92
N ILE A 165 -0.98 -5.61 -2.23
CA ILE A 165 -0.81 -4.28 -2.84
C ILE A 165 -0.19 -4.48 -4.22
N TYR A 166 -0.72 -3.78 -5.22
CA TYR A 166 -0.23 -3.78 -6.59
C TYR A 166 -0.15 -2.36 -7.12
N ASN A 167 0.99 -1.99 -7.74
CA ASN A 167 1.14 -0.71 -8.40
C ASN A 167 0.48 -0.77 -9.78
N VAL A 168 -0.36 0.23 -10.07
CA VAL A 168 -1.06 0.34 -11.37
C VAL A 168 -0.49 1.43 -12.25
N ALA A 169 0.19 2.42 -11.67
CA ALA A 169 0.83 3.50 -12.37
C ALA A 169 1.86 4.21 -11.48
N ASP A 170 2.87 4.73 -12.10
CA ASP A 170 3.87 5.62 -11.54
C ASP A 170 4.01 6.86 -12.41
N MET A 171 4.42 7.96 -11.82
CA MET A 171 4.70 9.22 -12.51
C MET A 171 5.92 9.90 -11.87
N GLY A 172 6.83 10.36 -12.70
CA GLY A 172 7.98 11.16 -12.28
C GLY A 172 9.21 10.38 -11.85
N PHE A 173 9.15 9.04 -11.79
CA PHE A 173 10.33 8.22 -11.62
C PHE A 173 10.95 7.95 -13.00
N GLU A 174 12.20 8.37 -13.20
CA GLU A 174 12.92 8.13 -14.46
C GLU A 174 13.70 6.82 -14.41
N ASP A 175 14.10 6.38 -13.20
CA ASP A 175 15.15 5.38 -13.08
C ASP A 175 14.92 4.30 -11.99
N PHE A 176 13.94 4.44 -11.08
CA PHE A 176 13.87 3.60 -9.90
C PHE A 176 12.72 2.58 -9.87
N TYR A 177 11.78 2.59 -10.83
CA TYR A 177 10.61 1.75 -10.78
C TYR A 177 10.19 1.16 -12.12
N ASP A 178 10.03 -0.17 -12.16
CA ASP A 178 9.23 -0.87 -13.17
C ASP A 178 7.98 -1.50 -12.56
N SER A 179 8.05 -1.99 -11.34
CA SER A 179 6.88 -2.53 -10.63
C SER A 179 7.02 -2.45 -9.11
N TYR A 180 5.89 -2.37 -8.42
CA TYR A 180 5.79 -2.41 -6.97
C TYR A 180 4.60 -3.27 -6.58
N GLU A 181 4.87 -4.36 -5.91
CA GLU A 181 3.82 -5.23 -5.37
C GLU A 181 4.22 -5.80 -4.02
N GLY A 182 3.24 -6.16 -3.21
CA GLY A 182 3.58 -6.68 -1.89
C GLY A 182 2.40 -7.11 -1.05
N VAL A 183 2.72 -7.54 0.15
CA VAL A 183 1.75 -7.88 1.18
C VAL A 183 1.96 -7.01 2.40
N GLN A 184 0.87 -6.68 3.08
CA GLN A 184 0.87 -5.91 4.31
C GLN A 184 -0.10 -6.53 5.31
N ILE A 185 0.30 -6.56 6.58
CA ILE A 185 -0.59 -6.81 7.71
C ILE A 185 -0.65 -5.54 8.54
N SER A 186 -1.85 -5.13 8.92
CA SER A 186 -2.09 -3.89 9.69
C SER A 186 -3.00 -4.18 10.88
N LEU A 187 -2.63 -3.62 12.03
CA LEU A 187 -3.43 -3.62 13.24
C LEU A 187 -3.92 -2.19 13.50
N GLY A 188 -5.22 -2.02 13.69
CA GLY A 188 -5.82 -0.71 13.89
C GLY A 188 -6.73 -0.63 15.10
N LYS A 189 -6.95 0.61 15.54
CA LYS A 189 -7.83 0.96 16.64
C LYS A 189 -8.76 2.10 16.23
N ARG A 190 -10.06 1.95 16.50
CA ARG A 190 -11.12 2.96 16.34
C ARG A 190 -11.28 3.78 17.63
N PHE A 191 -11.78 5.03 17.46
CA PHE A 191 -12.05 5.96 18.57
C PHE A 191 -13.44 6.53 18.46
#